data_726f2a9ca66a9d9814319273af5e4c9c
#
_entry.id   726f2a9ca66a9d9814319273af5e4c9c
#
_cell.length_a   1.000
_cell.length_b   1.000
_cell.length_c   1.000
_cell.angle_alpha   90.00
_cell.angle_beta   90.00
_cell.angle_gamma   90.00
#
_symmetry.space_group_name_H-M   'P 1'
#
loop_
_entity.id
_entity.type
_entity.pdbx_description
1 polymer ?
#
loop_
_entity_poly.entity_id
_entity_poly.type
_entity_poly.pdbx_seq_one_letter_code
_entity_poly.pdbx_strand_id
1 'polypeptide(L)'
;MHFEKLKEMEYQDKTNEQRTIRVLMSGGGTGGHIFPAVAIANEIKSRFPNAEFLFVGANGKMEMEKVPQAGFRIEGLNIAGFDRGNLLKNIGLPFKIISSLWKARKIIKNFKPDFAVGTGGFASGPALYVASSLGVPIFVQEQNSILGKTNQFLGRRAKAVFMGYPNISSFLPAVFTGNPIRENIVTDIINTKEAKEKMGLDPNKLTILSVGGSLGSKTLNNAWREFLPKLKEKNIQLVWQTGKLEYQNIISQCGSDEQGIQIKEFISDMALAYSAANVIVSRAGAIAISELAVVGKPILLVPFPYAAEDHQTKNAMALVEKNAAKMVKDSEMNEKFWNTLMEICEDENLRKEMSSNLKFFAKPNAAKEIVDEIFKILKTK
;
A
#
# COMPACT_ATOMS: atom_id res chain seq x y z
N MET A 1 -22.21 2.30 -23.28
CA MET A 1 -23.01 3.47 -22.89
C MET A 1 -22.28 4.48 -21.98
N HIS A 2 -21.41 4.06 -21.04
CA HIS A 2 -20.66 5.00 -20.19
C HIS A 2 -19.42 5.59 -20.89
N PHE A 3 -18.81 4.85 -21.80
CA PHE A 3 -17.64 5.26 -22.60
C PHE A 3 -18.02 6.26 -23.72
N GLU A 4 -19.24 6.20 -24.24
CA GLU A 4 -19.71 7.13 -25.29
C GLU A 4 -20.02 8.53 -24.72
N LYS A 5 -20.56 8.60 -23.50
CA LYS A 5 -20.77 9.91 -22.83
C LYS A 5 -19.49 10.67 -22.51
N LEU A 6 -18.38 9.96 -22.29
CA LEU A 6 -17.06 10.58 -22.10
C LEU A 6 -16.49 11.08 -23.46
N LYS A 7 -16.74 10.38 -24.56
CA LYS A 7 -16.41 10.83 -25.91
C LYS A 7 -17.27 12.01 -26.38
N GLU A 8 -18.53 12.08 -25.99
CA GLU A 8 -19.38 13.23 -26.28
C GLU A 8 -18.93 14.51 -25.56
N MET A 9 -18.27 14.40 -24.40
CA MET A 9 -17.64 15.55 -23.75
C MET A 9 -16.36 16.02 -24.46
N GLU A 10 -15.61 15.14 -25.12
CA GLU A 10 -14.52 15.51 -26.03
C GLU A 10 -15.02 16.20 -27.29
N TYR A 11 -16.27 15.97 -27.70
CA TYR A 11 -16.82 16.50 -28.95
C TYR A 11 -17.50 17.87 -28.78
N GLN A 12 -17.95 18.23 -27.58
CA GLN A 12 -18.58 19.54 -27.34
C GLN A 12 -17.60 20.67 -27.03
N ASP A 13 -16.31 20.37 -26.82
CA ASP A 13 -15.30 21.39 -26.45
C ASP A 13 -14.37 21.82 -27.62
N LYS A 14 -14.83 21.71 -28.86
CA LYS A 14 -14.06 22.13 -30.05
C LYS A 14 -13.94 23.65 -30.23
N THR A 15 -14.43 24.44 -29.28
CA THR A 15 -14.35 25.93 -29.34
C THR A 15 -13.69 26.57 -28.11
N ASN A 16 -13.23 25.77 -27.12
CA ASN A 16 -12.39 26.27 -26.03
C ASN A 16 -11.01 25.63 -26.13
N GLU A 17 -9.95 26.43 -26.10
CA GLU A 17 -8.56 25.99 -25.94
C GLU A 17 -8.52 24.90 -24.86
N GLN A 18 -8.03 23.69 -25.21
CA GLN A 18 -7.98 22.55 -24.31
C GLN A 18 -7.23 22.92 -23.04
N ARG A 19 -7.96 23.35 -22.00
CA ARG A 19 -7.36 23.73 -20.72
C ARG A 19 -6.69 22.51 -20.10
N THR A 20 -5.36 22.56 -19.99
CA THR A 20 -4.57 21.51 -19.36
C THR A 20 -4.98 21.35 -17.89
N ILE A 21 -5.37 20.14 -17.50
CA ILE A 21 -5.68 19.81 -16.10
C ILE A 21 -4.39 19.83 -15.29
N ARG A 22 -4.36 20.57 -14.18
CA ARG A 22 -3.22 20.65 -13.28
C ARG A 22 -3.53 20.00 -11.95
N VAL A 23 -2.77 18.98 -11.59
CA VAL A 23 -2.99 18.16 -10.40
C VAL A 23 -1.83 18.30 -9.43
N LEU A 24 -2.12 18.77 -8.22
CA LEU A 24 -1.16 18.75 -7.13
C LEU A 24 -1.26 17.41 -6.38
N MET A 25 -0.15 16.69 -6.27
CA MET A 25 -0.08 15.44 -5.53
C MET A 25 0.80 15.60 -4.29
N SER A 26 0.45 14.97 -3.19
CA SER A 26 1.32 14.95 -2.01
C SER A 26 1.20 13.66 -1.23
N GLY A 27 2.32 12.97 -1.07
CA GLY A 27 2.40 11.71 -0.33
C GLY A 27 3.87 11.35 -0.14
N GLY A 28 4.26 10.97 1.07
CA GLY A 28 5.67 10.71 1.31
C GLY A 28 6.00 10.10 2.67
N GLY A 29 7.29 10.05 2.96
CA GLY A 29 7.85 9.43 4.16
C GLY A 29 8.05 7.92 4.05
N THR A 30 7.14 7.22 3.40
CA THR A 30 7.22 5.75 3.17
C THR A 30 6.64 5.37 1.82
N GLY A 31 7.03 4.20 1.29
CA GLY A 31 6.45 3.65 0.06
C GLY A 31 4.92 3.50 0.14
N GLY A 32 4.37 3.23 1.32
CA GLY A 32 2.93 3.11 1.54
C GLY A 32 2.13 4.37 1.20
N HIS A 33 2.74 5.56 1.27
CA HIS A 33 2.12 6.82 0.85
C HIS A 33 2.50 7.21 -0.58
N ILE A 34 3.75 6.90 -0.99
CA ILE A 34 4.28 7.34 -2.29
C ILE A 34 3.59 6.58 -3.44
N PHE A 35 3.56 5.24 -3.36
CA PHE A 35 3.04 4.42 -4.45
C PHE A 35 1.55 4.62 -4.74
N PRO A 36 0.65 4.77 -3.75
CA PRO A 36 -0.73 5.16 -4.01
C PRO A 36 -0.86 6.51 -4.72
N ALA A 37 -0.05 7.51 -4.35
CA ALA A 37 -0.06 8.81 -5.03
C ALA A 37 0.37 8.68 -6.49
N VAL A 38 1.43 7.91 -6.75
CA VAL A 38 1.92 7.62 -8.12
C VAL A 38 0.87 6.85 -8.92
N ALA A 39 0.21 5.86 -8.33
CA ALA A 39 -0.81 5.07 -9.03
C ALA A 39 -2.03 5.92 -9.40
N ILE A 40 -2.50 6.80 -8.51
CA ILE A 40 -3.59 7.74 -8.82
C ILE A 40 -3.16 8.72 -9.92
N ALA A 41 -1.93 9.25 -9.85
CA ALA A 41 -1.42 10.15 -10.88
C ALA A 41 -1.31 9.47 -12.26
N ASN A 42 -0.84 8.21 -12.31
CA ASN A 42 -0.78 7.42 -13.54
C ASN A 42 -2.17 7.17 -14.11
N GLU A 43 -3.16 6.83 -13.28
CA GLU A 43 -4.54 6.64 -13.73
C GLU A 43 -5.14 7.94 -14.29
N ILE A 44 -4.88 9.09 -13.67
CA ILE A 44 -5.30 10.38 -14.22
C ILE A 44 -4.59 10.65 -15.56
N LYS A 45 -3.28 10.41 -15.62
CA LYS A 45 -2.47 10.63 -16.83
C LYS A 45 -2.89 9.73 -18.00
N SER A 46 -3.30 8.49 -17.73
CA SER A 46 -3.80 7.58 -18.76
C SER A 46 -5.09 8.07 -19.42
N ARG A 47 -5.95 8.74 -18.65
CA ARG A 47 -7.21 9.33 -19.15
C ARG A 47 -7.04 10.72 -19.76
N PHE A 48 -6.09 11.49 -19.22
CA PHE A 48 -5.78 12.86 -19.62
C PHE A 48 -4.28 13.00 -19.89
N PRO A 49 -3.80 12.58 -21.08
CA PRO A 49 -2.37 12.57 -21.41
C PRO A 49 -1.69 13.93 -21.29
N ASN A 50 -2.43 15.01 -21.50
CA ASN A 50 -1.94 16.40 -21.40
C ASN A 50 -2.00 16.96 -19.96
N ALA A 51 -2.44 16.19 -18.95
CA ALA A 51 -2.48 16.67 -17.57
C ALA A 51 -1.08 16.95 -17.03
N GLU A 52 -0.94 18.06 -16.34
CA GLU A 52 0.28 18.47 -15.64
C GLU A 52 0.23 18.03 -14.18
N PHE A 53 1.33 17.46 -13.70
CA PHE A 53 1.45 16.99 -12.31
C PHE A 53 2.59 17.69 -11.59
N LEU A 54 2.32 18.11 -10.38
CA LEU A 54 3.34 18.55 -9.45
C LEU A 54 3.18 17.84 -8.10
N PHE A 55 4.19 17.08 -7.72
CA PHE A 55 4.25 16.48 -6.39
C PHE A 55 4.86 17.46 -5.39
N VAL A 56 4.43 17.36 -4.13
CA VAL A 56 5.01 18.06 -3.00
C VAL A 56 5.39 17.03 -1.95
N GLY A 57 6.68 16.95 -1.61
CA GLY A 57 7.26 16.01 -0.67
C GLY A 57 8.08 16.69 0.43
N ALA A 58 8.68 15.91 1.33
CA ALA A 58 9.62 16.39 2.35
C ALA A 58 11.06 16.20 1.87
N ASN A 59 11.87 17.24 1.98
CA ASN A 59 13.28 17.19 1.62
C ASN A 59 14.03 16.06 2.34
N GLY A 60 14.91 15.36 1.61
CA GLY A 60 15.71 14.26 2.14
C GLY A 60 14.93 13.00 2.48
N LYS A 61 13.68 12.85 1.99
CA LYS A 61 12.87 11.66 2.15
C LYS A 61 12.75 10.88 0.85
N MET A 62 12.28 9.63 0.96
CA MET A 62 12.20 8.66 -0.14
C MET A 62 11.45 9.20 -1.36
N GLU A 63 10.43 10.01 -1.17
CA GLU A 63 9.62 10.59 -2.26
C GLU A 63 10.45 11.45 -3.21
N MET A 64 11.50 12.13 -2.70
CA MET A 64 12.38 12.97 -3.53
C MET A 64 13.16 12.17 -4.58
N GLU A 65 13.30 10.87 -4.38
CA GLU A 65 13.92 9.93 -5.33
C GLU A 65 12.88 9.16 -6.14
N LYS A 66 11.86 8.59 -5.45
CA LYS A 66 10.90 7.67 -6.06
C LYS A 66 9.90 8.33 -7.01
N VAL A 67 9.50 9.55 -6.73
CA VAL A 67 8.57 10.30 -7.59
C VAL A 67 9.22 10.67 -8.93
N PRO A 68 10.46 11.21 -9.00
CA PRO A 68 11.16 11.40 -10.27
C PRO A 68 11.41 10.09 -11.03
N GLN A 69 11.74 8.99 -10.34
CA GLN A 69 11.87 7.67 -10.97
C GLN A 69 10.56 7.20 -11.63
N ALA A 70 9.41 7.62 -11.10
CA ALA A 70 8.09 7.39 -11.69
C ALA A 70 7.70 8.40 -12.80
N GLY A 71 8.61 9.31 -13.18
CA GLY A 71 8.39 10.27 -14.27
C GLY A 71 7.60 11.52 -13.90
N PHE A 72 7.51 11.88 -12.60
CA PHE A 72 6.81 13.07 -12.15
C PHE A 72 7.74 14.12 -11.52
N ARG A 73 7.39 15.40 -11.69
CA ARG A 73 8.07 16.50 -11.02
C ARG A 73 7.70 16.55 -9.53
N ILE A 74 8.67 16.88 -8.68
CA ILE A 74 8.47 17.04 -7.25
C ILE A 74 9.17 18.28 -6.71
N GLU A 75 8.54 18.98 -5.79
CA GLU A 75 9.14 20.03 -4.98
C GLU A 75 9.14 19.64 -3.50
N GLY A 76 10.26 19.87 -2.81
CA GLY A 76 10.43 19.46 -1.42
C GLY A 76 10.15 20.59 -0.43
N LEU A 77 9.46 20.28 0.67
CA LEU A 77 9.29 21.16 1.85
C LEU A 77 10.30 20.82 2.94
N ASN A 78 10.72 21.80 3.71
CA ASN A 78 11.57 21.59 4.89
C ASN A 78 10.71 21.22 6.10
N ILE A 79 10.12 20.03 6.06
CA ILE A 79 9.25 19.53 7.13
C ILE A 79 9.75 18.16 7.61
N ALA A 80 9.54 17.90 8.90
CA ALA A 80 9.82 16.61 9.52
C ALA A 80 8.65 16.21 10.41
N GLY A 81 8.54 14.92 10.68
CA GLY A 81 7.60 14.41 11.67
C GLY A 81 8.00 14.80 13.10
N PHE A 82 7.04 14.71 13.99
CA PHE A 82 7.29 14.87 15.42
C PHE A 82 8.13 13.70 15.93
N ASP A 83 9.31 14.00 16.50
CA ASP A 83 10.19 12.97 17.09
C ASP A 83 9.69 12.66 18.51
N ARG A 84 9.15 11.45 18.69
CA ARG A 84 8.62 10.99 19.99
C ARG A 84 9.72 10.52 20.93
N GLY A 85 10.88 10.13 20.40
CA GLY A 85 12.01 9.65 21.19
C GLY A 85 12.90 10.77 21.76
N ASN A 86 12.89 11.95 21.10
CA ASN A 86 13.69 13.10 21.53
C ASN A 86 12.93 14.41 21.35
N LEU A 87 12.28 14.86 22.44
CA LEU A 87 11.46 16.08 22.42
C LEU A 87 12.24 17.35 22.06
N LEU A 88 13.55 17.42 22.38
CA LEU A 88 14.40 18.57 22.07
C LEU A 88 14.55 18.78 20.54
N LYS A 89 14.49 17.72 19.75
CA LYS A 89 14.50 17.83 18.28
C LYS A 89 13.27 18.51 17.70
N ASN A 90 12.20 18.63 18.49
CA ASN A 90 10.96 19.26 18.06
C ASN A 90 10.93 20.79 18.28
N ILE A 91 11.91 21.40 18.98
CA ILE A 91 11.96 22.84 19.24
C ILE A 91 11.90 23.68 17.95
N GLY A 92 12.56 23.21 16.88
CA GLY A 92 12.51 23.84 15.57
C GLY A 92 11.29 23.51 14.71
N LEU A 93 10.42 22.60 15.16
CA LEU A 93 9.28 22.11 14.36
C LEU A 93 8.26 23.21 14.01
N PRO A 94 7.86 24.13 14.91
CA PRO A 94 6.97 25.23 14.58
C PRO A 94 7.50 26.12 13.44
N PHE A 95 8.80 26.46 13.47
CA PHE A 95 9.43 27.25 12.39
C PHE A 95 9.44 26.50 11.06
N LYS A 96 9.70 25.17 11.08
CA LYS A 96 9.63 24.32 9.89
C LYS A 96 8.21 24.26 9.33
N ILE A 97 7.19 24.18 10.19
CA ILE A 97 5.79 24.19 9.78
C ILE A 97 5.45 25.52 9.07
N ILE A 98 5.76 26.67 9.71
CA ILE A 98 5.49 27.99 9.14
C ILE A 98 6.22 28.16 7.80
N SER A 99 7.51 27.85 7.74
CA SER A 99 8.31 27.89 6.51
C SER A 99 7.71 26.99 5.41
N SER A 100 7.25 25.80 5.77
CA SER A 100 6.62 24.87 4.85
C SER A 100 5.27 25.37 4.32
N LEU A 101 4.46 26.03 5.15
CA LEU A 101 3.21 26.68 4.73
C LEU A 101 3.47 27.81 3.73
N TRP A 102 4.47 28.67 3.99
CA TRP A 102 4.85 29.72 3.06
C TRP A 102 5.36 29.18 1.72
N LYS A 103 6.23 28.17 1.77
CA LYS A 103 6.73 27.53 0.55
C LYS A 103 5.61 26.82 -0.23
N ALA A 104 4.75 26.07 0.44
CA ALA A 104 3.58 25.45 -0.18
C ALA A 104 2.67 26.49 -0.86
N ARG A 105 2.43 27.65 -0.18
CA ARG A 105 1.63 28.73 -0.77
C ARG A 105 2.26 29.27 -2.06
N LYS A 106 3.59 29.45 -2.10
CA LYS A 106 4.30 29.90 -3.30
C LYS A 106 4.17 28.88 -4.43
N ILE A 107 4.39 27.60 -4.13
CA ILE A 107 4.28 26.47 -5.08
C ILE A 107 2.86 26.45 -5.69
N ILE A 108 1.84 26.46 -4.85
CA ILE A 108 0.44 26.31 -5.28
C ILE A 108 -0.01 27.54 -6.10
N LYS A 109 0.38 28.77 -5.69
CA LYS A 109 0.07 29.97 -6.46
C LYS A 109 0.72 30.00 -7.84
N ASN A 110 1.94 29.47 -7.96
CA ASN A 110 2.66 29.41 -9.23
C ASN A 110 2.11 28.29 -10.12
N PHE A 111 1.84 27.11 -9.58
CA PHE A 111 1.35 25.96 -10.33
C PHE A 111 -0.12 26.05 -10.68
N LYS A 112 -0.95 26.71 -9.83
CA LYS A 112 -2.40 26.90 -9.99
C LYS A 112 -3.13 25.58 -10.27
N PRO A 113 -3.08 24.61 -9.33
CA PRO A 113 -3.73 23.32 -9.55
C PRO A 113 -5.26 23.46 -9.57
N ASP A 114 -5.92 22.64 -10.40
CA ASP A 114 -7.38 22.53 -10.44
C ASP A 114 -7.92 21.76 -9.24
N PHE A 115 -7.14 20.80 -8.77
CA PHE A 115 -7.41 20.06 -7.52
C PHE A 115 -6.12 19.47 -6.95
N ALA A 116 -6.20 18.98 -5.70
CA ALA A 116 -5.07 18.34 -5.04
C ALA A 116 -5.46 17.01 -4.39
N VAL A 117 -4.57 16.03 -4.46
CA VAL A 117 -4.74 14.72 -3.84
C VAL A 117 -3.61 14.45 -2.84
N GLY A 118 -3.96 14.08 -1.62
CA GLY A 118 -3.02 13.70 -0.57
C GLY A 118 -3.19 12.25 -0.15
N THR A 119 -2.08 11.54 -0.05
CA THR A 119 -2.06 10.13 0.37
C THR A 119 -1.40 9.93 1.74
N GLY A 120 -1.08 11.03 2.44
CA GLY A 120 -0.46 11.00 3.77
C GLY A 120 1.03 11.35 3.76
N GLY A 121 1.64 11.28 4.94
CA GLY A 121 3.01 11.75 5.17
C GLY A 121 3.07 13.21 5.60
N PHE A 122 4.25 13.64 6.05
CA PHE A 122 4.41 14.96 6.69
C PHE A 122 4.21 16.15 5.74
N ALA A 123 4.60 16.01 4.47
CA ALA A 123 4.45 17.06 3.47
C ALA A 123 2.99 17.26 3.03
N SER A 124 2.17 16.20 3.11
CA SER A 124 0.76 16.25 2.73
C SER A 124 -0.03 17.25 3.59
N GLY A 125 0.29 17.36 4.89
CA GLY A 125 -0.34 18.30 5.81
C GLY A 125 -0.32 19.74 5.30
N PRO A 126 0.85 20.40 5.23
CA PRO A 126 0.95 21.78 4.77
C PRO A 126 0.54 21.97 3.32
N ALA A 127 0.85 21.02 2.42
CA ALA A 127 0.50 21.13 1.00
C ALA A 127 -1.03 21.20 0.80
N LEU A 128 -1.78 20.24 1.33
CA LEU A 128 -3.23 20.21 1.15
C LEU A 128 -3.96 21.25 2.00
N TYR A 129 -3.45 21.54 3.20
CA TYR A 129 -4.02 22.61 4.02
C TYR A 129 -3.99 23.95 3.28
N VAL A 130 -2.84 24.30 2.70
CA VAL A 130 -2.70 25.54 1.93
C VAL A 130 -3.54 25.50 0.66
N ALA A 131 -3.58 24.36 -0.07
CA ALA A 131 -4.42 24.20 -1.24
C ALA A 131 -5.88 24.49 -0.92
N SER A 132 -6.42 23.86 0.15
CA SER A 132 -7.79 24.09 0.58
C SER A 132 -8.05 25.53 1.02
N SER A 133 -7.08 26.18 1.66
CA SER A 133 -7.19 27.58 2.10
C SER A 133 -7.16 28.57 0.94
N LEU A 134 -6.65 28.17 -0.21
CA LEU A 134 -6.67 28.93 -1.47
C LEU A 134 -7.87 28.59 -2.36
N GLY A 135 -8.83 27.80 -1.86
CA GLY A 135 -10.03 27.41 -2.60
C GLY A 135 -9.84 26.24 -3.57
N VAL A 136 -8.67 25.60 -3.59
CA VAL A 136 -8.41 24.42 -4.41
C VAL A 136 -9.13 23.22 -3.79
N PRO A 137 -9.98 22.48 -4.53
CA PRO A 137 -10.59 21.24 -4.05
C PRO A 137 -9.50 20.24 -3.64
N ILE A 138 -9.62 19.66 -2.45
CA ILE A 138 -8.69 18.63 -1.99
C ILE A 138 -9.39 17.30 -1.81
N PHE A 139 -8.67 16.23 -2.09
CA PHE A 139 -9.03 14.84 -1.88
C PHE A 139 -7.97 14.15 -1.05
N VAL A 140 -8.38 13.22 -0.20
CA VAL A 140 -7.47 12.48 0.68
C VAL A 140 -7.65 10.98 0.43
N GLN A 141 -6.56 10.23 0.36
CA GLN A 141 -6.59 8.78 0.34
C GLN A 141 -5.90 8.26 1.59
N GLU A 142 -6.57 7.37 2.34
CA GLU A 142 -6.07 6.70 3.53
C GLU A 142 -5.87 5.22 3.26
N GLN A 143 -4.67 4.72 3.48
CA GLN A 143 -4.32 3.34 3.20
C GLN A 143 -4.70 2.39 4.33
N ASN A 144 -4.65 2.85 5.57
CA ASN A 144 -4.82 2.04 6.76
C ASN A 144 -6.30 1.93 7.16
N SER A 145 -6.59 0.94 8.01
CA SER A 145 -7.93 0.76 8.59
C SER A 145 -8.35 1.88 9.55
N ILE A 146 -7.38 2.68 10.01
CA ILE A 146 -7.61 3.88 10.85
C ILE A 146 -6.92 5.07 10.21
N LEU A 147 -7.62 6.19 10.16
CA LEU A 147 -7.07 7.44 9.63
C LEU A 147 -5.88 7.92 10.45
N GLY A 148 -4.77 8.16 9.77
CA GLY A 148 -3.65 8.89 10.35
C GLY A 148 -4.05 10.32 10.71
N LYS A 149 -3.41 10.91 11.72
CA LYS A 149 -3.76 12.26 12.25
C LYS A 149 -3.79 13.34 11.17
N THR A 150 -2.85 13.31 10.24
CA THR A 150 -2.82 14.25 9.10
C THR A 150 -4.05 14.10 8.22
N ASN A 151 -4.39 12.88 7.85
CA ASN A 151 -5.55 12.59 7.01
C ASN A 151 -6.88 12.86 7.73
N GLN A 152 -6.94 12.64 9.05
CA GLN A 152 -8.10 13.02 9.86
C GLN A 152 -8.33 14.53 9.88
N PHE A 153 -7.26 15.33 10.02
CA PHE A 153 -7.32 16.79 9.97
C PHE A 153 -7.72 17.31 8.59
N LEU A 154 -7.11 16.79 7.54
CA LEU A 154 -7.38 17.19 6.16
C LEU A 154 -8.75 16.71 5.66
N GLY A 155 -9.20 15.55 6.11
CA GLY A 155 -10.48 14.95 5.73
C GLY A 155 -11.68 15.84 6.03
N ARG A 156 -11.61 16.65 7.09
CA ARG A 156 -12.65 17.65 7.42
C ARG A 156 -12.79 18.78 6.38
N ARG A 157 -11.77 18.97 5.54
CA ARG A 157 -11.71 19.98 4.47
C ARG A 157 -11.79 19.36 3.09
N ALA A 158 -11.62 18.04 3.00
CA ALA A 158 -11.61 17.32 1.75
C ALA A 158 -13.02 17.22 1.13
N LYS A 159 -13.07 17.17 -0.18
CA LYS A 159 -14.30 16.87 -0.93
C LYS A 159 -14.69 15.40 -0.82
N ALA A 160 -13.68 14.52 -0.73
CA ALA A 160 -13.84 13.11 -0.38
C ALA A 160 -12.58 12.57 0.31
N VAL A 161 -12.78 11.52 1.13
CA VAL A 161 -11.73 10.71 1.74
C VAL A 161 -11.88 9.29 1.22
N PHE A 162 -10.95 8.85 0.41
CA PHE A 162 -10.92 7.51 -0.17
C PHE A 162 -10.26 6.54 0.80
N MET A 163 -11.01 5.55 1.25
CA MET A 163 -10.58 4.62 2.29
C MET A 163 -10.09 3.31 1.70
N GLY A 164 -8.94 2.85 2.14
CA GLY A 164 -8.39 1.53 1.82
C GLY A 164 -9.14 0.37 2.48
N TYR A 165 -9.91 0.66 3.52
CA TYR A 165 -10.70 -0.30 4.30
C TYR A 165 -12.15 0.15 4.44
N PRO A 166 -13.09 -0.80 4.65
CA PRO A 166 -14.53 -0.49 4.69
C PRO A 166 -14.99 0.23 5.96
N ASN A 167 -14.11 0.44 6.95
CA ASN A 167 -14.42 1.16 8.19
C ASN A 167 -14.58 2.66 7.92
N ILE A 168 -15.77 3.07 7.52
CA ILE A 168 -16.06 4.45 7.12
C ILE A 168 -16.42 5.27 8.37
N SER A 169 -15.70 6.37 8.59
CA SER A 169 -16.04 7.35 9.62
C SER A 169 -17.28 8.13 9.20
N SER A 170 -18.33 8.13 10.01
CA SER A 170 -19.57 8.87 9.76
C SER A 170 -19.41 10.40 9.75
N PHE A 171 -18.27 10.91 10.23
CA PHE A 171 -18.00 12.37 10.34
C PHE A 171 -17.22 12.95 9.13
N LEU A 172 -16.85 12.12 8.16
CA LEU A 172 -16.10 12.54 7.00
C LEU A 172 -16.80 12.09 5.71
N PRO A 173 -16.59 12.78 4.59
CA PRO A 173 -17.11 12.36 3.28
C PRO A 173 -16.29 11.16 2.76
N ALA A 174 -16.37 10.02 3.45
CA ALA A 174 -15.55 8.85 3.23
C ALA A 174 -16.19 7.87 2.24
N VAL A 175 -15.39 7.35 1.32
CA VAL A 175 -15.78 6.37 0.29
C VAL A 175 -14.80 5.21 0.34
N PHE A 176 -15.31 3.98 0.44
CA PHE A 176 -14.48 2.78 0.35
C PHE A 176 -14.15 2.46 -1.10
N THR A 177 -12.93 2.78 -1.52
CA THR A 177 -12.39 2.49 -2.86
C THR A 177 -11.33 1.40 -2.86
N GLY A 178 -10.82 1.04 -1.68
CA GLY A 178 -9.62 0.23 -1.55
C GLY A 178 -8.34 1.05 -1.74
N ASN A 179 -7.22 0.36 -1.72
CA ASN A 179 -5.91 0.94 -1.98
C ASN A 179 -5.46 0.68 -3.41
N PRO A 180 -4.92 1.67 -4.11
CA PRO A 180 -4.21 1.44 -5.36
C PRO A 180 -3.05 0.46 -5.17
N ILE A 181 -3.07 -0.63 -5.90
CA ILE A 181 -2.04 -1.69 -5.89
C ILE A 181 -1.33 -1.75 -7.23
N ARG A 182 -0.28 -2.56 -7.30
CA ARG A 182 0.47 -2.78 -8.55
C ARG A 182 -0.40 -3.49 -9.58
N GLU A 183 -0.39 -3.02 -10.82
CA GLU A 183 -1.20 -3.55 -11.91
C GLU A 183 -0.93 -5.04 -12.17
N ASN A 184 0.35 -5.44 -12.15
CA ASN A 184 0.73 -6.83 -12.37
C ASN A 184 0.17 -7.82 -11.32
N ILE A 185 -0.23 -7.36 -10.13
CA ILE A 185 -0.94 -8.20 -9.16
C ILE A 185 -2.39 -8.45 -9.58
N VAL A 186 -2.93 -7.63 -10.46
CA VAL A 186 -4.29 -7.81 -11.00
C VAL A 186 -4.27 -8.64 -12.28
N THR A 187 -3.28 -8.40 -13.16
CA THR A 187 -3.24 -8.94 -14.53
C THR A 187 -2.47 -10.26 -14.66
N ASP A 188 -1.42 -10.46 -13.84
CA ASP A 188 -0.43 -11.52 -14.07
C ASP A 188 -0.59 -12.72 -13.11
N ILE A 189 -1.69 -12.77 -12.35
CA ILE A 189 -2.00 -13.95 -11.51
C ILE A 189 -2.41 -15.11 -12.41
N ILE A 190 -1.69 -16.22 -12.27
CA ILE A 190 -1.89 -17.45 -13.05
C ILE A 190 -2.30 -18.63 -12.17
N ASN A 191 -2.59 -19.77 -12.79
CA ASN A 191 -2.94 -21.01 -12.07
C ASN A 191 -1.81 -21.45 -11.13
N THR A 192 -2.17 -21.91 -9.93
CA THR A 192 -1.21 -22.27 -8.87
C THR A 192 -0.25 -23.39 -9.27
N LYS A 193 -0.70 -24.41 -9.99
CA LYS A 193 0.17 -25.50 -10.43
C LYS A 193 1.19 -25.00 -11.47
N GLU A 194 0.72 -24.25 -12.46
CA GLU A 194 1.57 -23.63 -13.47
C GLU A 194 2.61 -22.69 -12.85
N ALA A 195 2.19 -21.89 -11.87
CA ALA A 195 3.12 -20.98 -11.17
C ALA A 195 4.21 -21.75 -10.40
N LYS A 196 3.83 -22.85 -9.74
CA LYS A 196 4.80 -23.71 -9.05
C LYS A 196 5.81 -24.31 -10.02
N GLU A 197 5.34 -24.85 -11.14
CA GLU A 197 6.21 -25.42 -12.18
C GLU A 197 7.21 -24.36 -12.71
N LYS A 198 6.72 -23.13 -13.02
CA LYS A 198 7.58 -22.02 -13.44
C LYS A 198 8.61 -21.61 -12.37
N MET A 199 8.30 -21.82 -11.10
CA MET A 199 9.22 -21.58 -9.99
C MET A 199 10.12 -22.78 -9.65
N GLY A 200 9.99 -23.92 -10.34
CA GLY A 200 10.73 -25.15 -10.04
C GLY A 200 10.26 -25.83 -8.75
N LEU A 201 9.00 -25.65 -8.37
CA LEU A 201 8.36 -26.26 -7.22
C LEU A 201 7.48 -27.44 -7.67
N ASP A 202 7.25 -28.42 -6.78
CA ASP A 202 6.32 -29.50 -7.02
C ASP A 202 4.87 -28.99 -7.05
N PRO A 203 4.13 -29.15 -8.16
CA PRO A 203 2.78 -28.62 -8.30
C PRO A 203 1.75 -29.24 -7.34
N ASN A 204 2.04 -30.43 -6.80
CA ASN A 204 1.13 -31.18 -5.94
C ASN A 204 1.35 -30.95 -4.43
N LYS A 205 2.47 -30.36 -4.04
CA LYS A 205 2.79 -30.08 -2.64
C LYS A 205 2.24 -28.75 -2.20
N LEU A 206 1.86 -28.62 -0.92
CA LEU A 206 1.49 -27.35 -0.32
C LEU A 206 2.69 -26.43 -0.30
N THR A 207 2.51 -25.19 -0.74
CA THR A 207 3.56 -24.16 -0.81
C THR A 207 3.17 -22.97 0.06
N ILE A 208 4.06 -22.62 0.99
CA ILE A 208 3.98 -21.40 1.79
C ILE A 208 4.86 -20.34 1.14
N LEU A 209 4.31 -19.12 0.98
CA LEU A 209 5.09 -17.94 0.65
C LEU A 209 5.25 -17.07 1.90
N SER A 210 6.47 -16.71 2.26
CA SER A 210 6.74 -15.81 3.38
C SER A 210 7.39 -14.50 2.92
N VAL A 211 6.75 -13.36 3.24
CA VAL A 211 7.22 -12.02 2.86
C VAL A 211 7.28 -11.09 4.07
N GLY A 212 8.49 -10.80 4.52
CA GLY A 212 8.75 -9.88 5.65
C GLY A 212 8.82 -8.40 5.28
N GLY A 213 8.56 -8.05 4.01
CA GLY A 213 8.81 -6.73 3.42
C GLY A 213 10.20 -6.61 2.78
N SER A 214 10.52 -5.48 2.12
CA SER A 214 11.77 -5.30 1.36
C SER A 214 13.05 -5.37 2.20
N LEU A 215 12.98 -4.97 3.47
CA LEU A 215 14.10 -5.07 4.41
C LEU A 215 14.15 -6.42 5.15
N GLY A 216 13.11 -7.23 4.97
CA GLY A 216 12.92 -8.48 5.71
C GLY A 216 12.30 -8.28 7.08
N SER A 217 12.14 -9.38 7.79
CA SER A 217 11.62 -9.42 9.16
C SER A 217 12.42 -10.41 9.99
N LYS A 218 13.21 -9.89 10.94
CA LYS A 218 14.02 -10.74 11.82
C LYS A 218 13.18 -11.78 12.56
N THR A 219 11.99 -11.40 12.99
CA THR A 219 11.06 -12.31 13.70
C THR A 219 10.62 -13.46 12.81
N LEU A 220 10.19 -13.19 11.57
CA LEU A 220 9.83 -14.22 10.61
C LEU A 220 11.05 -15.07 10.22
N ASN A 221 12.20 -14.44 10.02
CA ASN A 221 13.43 -15.14 9.67
C ASN A 221 13.86 -16.12 10.78
N ASN A 222 13.76 -15.73 12.04
CA ASN A 222 14.05 -16.61 13.17
C ASN A 222 13.07 -17.79 13.24
N ALA A 223 11.77 -17.53 13.08
CA ALA A 223 10.77 -18.59 13.06
C ALA A 223 11.03 -19.61 11.94
N TRP A 224 11.36 -19.16 10.74
CA TRP A 224 11.65 -20.09 9.64
C TRP A 224 12.91 -20.91 9.88
N ARG A 225 13.99 -20.34 10.46
CA ARG A 225 15.17 -21.15 10.86
C ARG A 225 14.79 -22.26 11.82
N GLU A 226 13.96 -21.97 12.80
CA GLU A 226 13.52 -22.94 13.80
C GLU A 226 12.63 -24.04 13.21
N PHE A 227 11.67 -23.65 12.34
CA PHE A 227 10.64 -24.56 11.85
C PHE A 227 10.99 -25.22 10.51
N LEU A 228 12.12 -24.90 9.89
CA LEU A 228 12.55 -25.50 8.62
C LEU A 228 12.60 -27.04 8.66
N PRO A 229 13.17 -27.70 9.69
CA PRO A 229 13.15 -29.15 9.79
C PRO A 229 11.73 -29.74 9.82
N LYS A 230 10.82 -29.11 10.56
CA LYS A 230 9.42 -29.54 10.66
C LYS A 230 8.65 -29.39 9.36
N LEU A 231 8.95 -28.36 8.54
CA LEU A 231 8.38 -28.21 7.21
C LEU A 231 8.81 -29.35 6.28
N LYS A 232 10.11 -29.71 6.32
CA LYS A 232 10.66 -30.84 5.56
C LYS A 232 9.97 -32.17 5.93
N GLU A 233 9.80 -32.45 7.22
CA GLU A 233 9.10 -33.65 7.71
C GLU A 233 7.65 -33.69 7.21
N LYS A 234 6.96 -32.55 7.16
CA LYS A 234 5.58 -32.44 6.64
C LYS A 234 5.50 -32.37 5.11
N ASN A 235 6.63 -32.40 4.42
CA ASN A 235 6.70 -32.31 2.96
C ASN A 235 6.03 -31.01 2.40
N ILE A 236 6.16 -29.91 3.13
CA ILE A 236 5.62 -28.59 2.77
C ILE A 236 6.73 -27.75 2.16
N GLN A 237 6.44 -27.10 1.03
CA GLN A 237 7.36 -26.21 0.32
C GLN A 237 7.30 -24.79 0.89
N LEU A 238 8.44 -24.08 0.85
CA LEU A 238 8.57 -22.71 1.32
C LEU A 238 9.30 -21.84 0.29
N VAL A 239 8.67 -20.73 -0.10
CA VAL A 239 9.33 -19.60 -0.77
C VAL A 239 9.50 -18.50 0.26
N TRP A 240 10.74 -18.18 0.63
CA TRP A 240 11.04 -17.32 1.75
C TRP A 240 11.86 -16.11 1.34
N GLN A 241 11.23 -14.91 1.37
CA GLN A 241 11.93 -13.64 1.21
C GLN A 241 12.49 -13.17 2.56
N THR A 242 13.79 -13.23 2.70
CA THR A 242 14.51 -12.90 3.96
C THR A 242 14.73 -11.40 4.13
N GLY A 243 14.82 -10.64 3.02
CA GLY A 243 15.29 -9.26 2.97
C GLY A 243 16.82 -9.14 2.99
N LYS A 244 17.30 -8.00 2.54
CA LYS A 244 18.73 -7.75 2.31
C LYS A 244 19.60 -7.91 3.56
N LEU A 245 19.08 -7.52 4.73
CA LEU A 245 19.90 -7.45 5.95
C LEU A 245 20.34 -8.80 6.49
N GLU A 246 19.55 -9.84 6.30
CA GLU A 246 19.83 -11.16 6.90
C GLU A 246 20.10 -12.27 5.86
N TYR A 247 19.95 -11.97 4.56
CA TYR A 247 20.04 -12.96 3.50
C TYR A 247 21.33 -13.81 3.58
N GLN A 248 22.50 -13.16 3.62
CA GLN A 248 23.79 -13.85 3.65
C GLN A 248 23.94 -14.74 4.89
N ASN A 249 23.50 -14.26 6.05
CA ASN A 249 23.55 -15.02 7.29
C ASN A 249 22.61 -16.24 7.23
N ILE A 250 21.43 -16.10 6.64
CA ILE A 250 20.46 -17.19 6.52
C ILE A 250 21.00 -18.26 5.55
N ILE A 251 21.52 -17.86 4.39
CA ILE A 251 22.10 -18.79 3.41
C ILE A 251 23.28 -19.58 4.03
N SER A 252 24.14 -18.93 4.82
CA SER A 252 25.26 -19.62 5.46
C SER A 252 24.83 -20.67 6.51
N GLN A 253 23.64 -20.49 7.12
CA GLN A 253 23.12 -21.39 8.16
C GLN A 253 22.19 -22.47 7.63
N CYS A 254 21.34 -22.12 6.65
CA CYS A 254 20.29 -22.99 6.14
C CYS A 254 20.61 -23.62 4.78
N GLY A 255 21.72 -23.24 4.16
CA GLY A 255 22.05 -23.60 2.77
C GLY A 255 21.32 -22.72 1.74
N SER A 256 21.72 -22.86 0.49
CA SER A 256 20.95 -22.34 -0.65
C SER A 256 19.82 -23.32 -0.98
N ASP A 257 18.97 -22.94 -1.92
CA ASP A 257 17.78 -23.69 -2.34
C ASP A 257 17.93 -25.23 -2.25
N GLU A 258 17.24 -25.83 -1.29
CA GLU A 258 17.07 -27.28 -1.20
C GLU A 258 15.70 -27.70 -1.77
N GLN A 259 15.50 -29.01 -1.98
CA GLN A 259 14.23 -29.52 -2.55
C GLN A 259 13.00 -28.96 -1.82
N GLY A 260 12.25 -28.07 -2.50
CA GLY A 260 11.04 -27.45 -2.00
C GLY A 260 11.23 -26.22 -1.10
N ILE A 261 12.47 -25.84 -0.75
CA ILE A 261 12.76 -24.63 0.03
C ILE A 261 13.53 -23.64 -0.84
N GLN A 262 12.96 -22.48 -1.12
CA GLN A 262 13.59 -21.40 -1.88
C GLN A 262 13.81 -20.19 -0.99
N ILE A 263 15.06 -19.82 -0.75
CA ILE A 263 15.46 -18.69 0.07
C ILE A 263 15.91 -17.56 -0.87
N LYS A 264 15.18 -16.44 -0.84
CA LYS A 264 15.43 -15.28 -1.70
C LYS A 264 15.71 -14.02 -0.89
N GLU A 265 16.69 -13.25 -1.28
CA GLU A 265 16.90 -11.91 -0.72
C GLU A 265 15.69 -11.02 -0.99
N PHE A 266 15.25 -11.02 -2.24
CA PHE A 266 14.13 -10.25 -2.73
C PHE A 266 13.41 -11.02 -3.85
N ILE A 267 12.08 -10.95 -3.87
CA ILE A 267 11.24 -11.54 -4.92
C ILE A 267 10.81 -10.40 -5.85
N SER A 268 11.33 -10.38 -7.07
CA SER A 268 10.99 -9.36 -8.08
C SER A 268 9.61 -9.61 -8.70
N ASP A 269 9.33 -10.87 -9.02
CA ASP A 269 8.03 -11.29 -9.57
C ASP A 269 7.11 -11.76 -8.45
N MET A 270 6.45 -10.80 -7.81
CA MET A 270 5.50 -11.09 -6.74
C MET A 270 4.20 -11.72 -7.28
N ALA A 271 3.78 -11.43 -8.50
CA ALA A 271 2.59 -12.03 -9.09
C ALA A 271 2.76 -13.55 -9.25
N LEU A 272 3.91 -13.98 -9.75
CA LEU A 272 4.26 -15.39 -9.86
C LEU A 272 4.35 -16.06 -8.48
N ALA A 273 5.01 -15.42 -7.50
CA ALA A 273 5.15 -15.95 -6.15
C ALA A 273 3.79 -16.07 -5.43
N TYR A 274 2.93 -15.07 -5.55
CA TYR A 274 1.55 -15.12 -5.03
C TYR A 274 0.73 -16.22 -5.70
N SER A 275 0.88 -16.39 -7.01
CA SER A 275 0.18 -17.45 -7.76
C SER A 275 0.59 -18.85 -7.28
N ALA A 276 1.88 -19.08 -7.01
CA ALA A 276 2.41 -20.37 -6.56
C ALA A 276 2.02 -20.74 -5.12
N ALA A 277 1.66 -19.75 -4.30
CA ALA A 277 1.33 -19.96 -2.90
C ALA A 277 -0.01 -20.66 -2.69
N ASN A 278 -0.08 -21.54 -1.68
CA ASN A 278 -1.32 -22.04 -1.08
C ASN A 278 -1.67 -21.28 0.19
N VAL A 279 -0.66 -20.86 0.95
CA VAL A 279 -0.78 -20.06 2.17
C VAL A 279 0.29 -18.97 2.13
N ILE A 280 -0.06 -17.77 2.59
CA ILE A 280 0.88 -16.65 2.61
C ILE A 280 1.09 -16.18 4.05
N VAL A 281 2.34 -16.04 4.45
CA VAL A 281 2.75 -15.42 5.72
C VAL A 281 3.33 -14.05 5.42
N SER A 282 2.77 -12.99 6.00
CA SER A 282 3.17 -11.61 5.65
C SER A 282 3.11 -10.65 6.84
N ARG A 283 3.87 -9.56 6.75
CA ARG A 283 3.61 -8.37 7.55
C ARG A 283 2.28 -7.71 7.14
N ALA A 284 1.65 -6.99 8.07
CA ALA A 284 0.31 -6.41 7.88
C ALA A 284 0.34 -4.94 7.38
N GLY A 285 1.24 -4.63 6.44
CA GLY A 285 1.25 -3.33 5.76
C GLY A 285 0.00 -3.16 4.89
N ALA A 286 -0.60 -1.97 4.89
CA ALA A 286 -1.88 -1.71 4.24
C ALA A 286 -1.90 -2.09 2.75
N ILE A 287 -0.87 -1.69 1.98
CA ILE A 287 -0.78 -2.02 0.55
C ILE A 287 -0.57 -3.53 0.35
N ALA A 288 0.29 -4.18 1.16
CA ALA A 288 0.47 -5.63 1.10
C ALA A 288 -0.85 -6.38 1.35
N ILE A 289 -1.60 -5.99 2.37
CA ILE A 289 -2.93 -6.57 2.64
C ILE A 289 -3.88 -6.37 1.45
N SER A 290 -3.87 -5.20 0.82
CA SER A 290 -4.74 -4.94 -0.33
C SER A 290 -4.37 -5.80 -1.55
N GLU A 291 -3.07 -6.04 -1.79
CA GLU A 291 -2.62 -7.00 -2.79
C GLU A 291 -3.05 -8.42 -2.43
N LEU A 292 -2.83 -8.83 -1.18
CA LEU A 292 -3.20 -10.17 -0.69
C LEU A 292 -4.72 -10.43 -0.79
N ALA A 293 -5.52 -9.40 -0.54
CA ALA A 293 -6.97 -9.50 -0.70
C ALA A 293 -7.38 -9.76 -2.16
N VAL A 294 -6.72 -9.11 -3.12
CA VAL A 294 -6.96 -9.34 -4.57
C VAL A 294 -6.46 -10.72 -4.99
N VAL A 295 -5.30 -11.15 -4.49
CA VAL A 295 -4.76 -12.51 -4.71
C VAL A 295 -5.69 -13.59 -4.16
N GLY A 296 -6.38 -13.34 -3.04
CA GLY A 296 -7.41 -14.22 -2.48
C GLY A 296 -6.89 -15.54 -1.90
N LYS A 297 -5.62 -15.62 -1.51
CA LYS A 297 -5.03 -16.79 -0.84
C LYS A 297 -5.14 -16.67 0.68
N PRO A 298 -5.25 -17.79 1.44
CA PRO A 298 -5.24 -17.77 2.90
C PRO A 298 -4.00 -17.08 3.47
N ILE A 299 -4.18 -16.26 4.51
CA ILE A 299 -3.12 -15.39 5.03
C ILE A 299 -2.93 -15.58 6.53
N LEU A 300 -1.67 -15.77 6.94
CA LEU A 300 -1.24 -15.57 8.32
C LEU A 300 -0.50 -14.23 8.42
N LEU A 301 -1.09 -13.26 9.13
CA LEU A 301 -0.51 -11.94 9.32
C LEU A 301 0.34 -11.89 10.59
N VAL A 302 1.53 -11.29 10.46
CA VAL A 302 2.44 -11.02 11.60
C VAL A 302 2.70 -9.50 11.60
N PRO A 303 1.89 -8.70 12.33
CA PRO A 303 2.03 -7.25 12.35
C PRO A 303 3.40 -6.81 12.87
N PHE A 304 3.97 -5.74 12.27
CA PHE A 304 5.20 -5.14 12.76
C PHE A 304 4.92 -4.32 14.04
N PRO A 305 5.55 -4.65 15.19
CA PRO A 305 5.16 -4.09 16.49
C PRO A 305 5.50 -2.61 16.66
N TYR A 306 6.45 -2.08 15.87
CA TYR A 306 6.88 -0.68 15.93
C TYR A 306 6.22 0.18 14.85
N ALA A 307 5.14 -0.30 14.23
CA ALA A 307 4.38 0.48 13.28
C ALA A 307 3.75 1.70 13.95
N ALA A 308 3.80 2.86 13.28
CA ALA A 308 3.23 4.10 13.81
C ALA A 308 1.75 3.89 14.20
N GLU A 309 1.37 4.33 15.42
CA GLU A 309 0.00 4.21 15.92
C GLU A 309 -0.56 2.78 15.91
N ASP A 310 0.33 1.78 15.89
CA ASP A 310 0.00 0.35 15.82
C ASP A 310 -0.92 0.00 14.63
N HIS A 311 -0.73 0.70 13.50
CA HIS A 311 -1.62 0.55 12.35
C HIS A 311 -1.58 -0.86 11.75
N GLN A 312 -0.44 -1.59 11.83
CA GLN A 312 -0.37 -2.94 11.27
C GLN A 312 -1.22 -3.95 12.05
N THR A 313 -1.24 -3.88 13.38
CA THR A 313 -2.16 -4.71 14.18
C THR A 313 -3.62 -4.40 13.85
N LYS A 314 -3.95 -3.12 13.72
CA LYS A 314 -5.32 -2.68 13.39
C LYS A 314 -5.74 -3.11 11.98
N ASN A 315 -4.85 -3.03 11.00
CA ASN A 315 -5.08 -3.53 9.66
C ASN A 315 -5.32 -5.04 9.65
N ALA A 316 -4.51 -5.82 10.39
CA ALA A 316 -4.67 -7.26 10.51
C ALA A 316 -6.00 -7.62 11.18
N MET A 317 -6.35 -6.93 12.29
CA MET A 317 -7.60 -7.17 13.01
C MET A 317 -8.84 -6.96 12.15
N ALA A 318 -8.83 -5.96 11.26
CA ALA A 318 -9.95 -5.74 10.33
C ALA A 318 -10.25 -6.97 9.45
N LEU A 319 -9.23 -7.76 9.10
CA LEU A 319 -9.40 -9.02 8.37
C LEU A 319 -9.77 -10.18 9.30
N VAL A 320 -9.13 -10.25 10.48
CA VAL A 320 -9.39 -11.33 11.47
C VAL A 320 -10.84 -11.31 11.94
N GLU A 321 -11.41 -10.14 12.22
CA GLU A 321 -12.81 -9.95 12.61
C GLU A 321 -13.82 -10.43 11.56
N LYS A 322 -13.37 -10.60 10.31
CA LYS A 322 -14.17 -11.12 9.20
C LYS A 322 -13.79 -12.54 8.80
N ASN A 323 -13.01 -13.26 9.62
CA ASN A 323 -12.45 -14.58 9.31
C ASN A 323 -11.71 -14.63 7.95
N ALA A 324 -11.17 -13.49 7.50
CA ALA A 324 -10.44 -13.39 6.24
C ALA A 324 -8.94 -13.66 6.39
N ALA A 325 -8.41 -13.61 7.62
CA ALA A 325 -7.02 -13.93 7.95
C ALA A 325 -6.89 -14.46 9.38
N LYS A 326 -5.79 -15.14 9.66
CA LYS A 326 -5.29 -15.37 11.03
C LYS A 326 -4.18 -14.37 11.33
N MET A 327 -3.93 -14.12 12.62
CA MET A 327 -2.88 -13.22 13.06
C MET A 327 -2.11 -13.79 14.25
N VAL A 328 -0.79 -13.59 14.24
CA VAL A 328 0.10 -13.84 15.38
C VAL A 328 0.95 -12.59 15.61
N LYS A 329 0.99 -12.08 16.83
CA LYS A 329 1.85 -10.94 17.19
C LYS A 329 3.31 -11.37 17.30
N ASP A 330 4.24 -10.44 17.05
CA ASP A 330 5.69 -10.69 17.22
C ASP A 330 6.04 -11.31 18.59
N SER A 331 5.37 -10.86 19.67
CA SER A 331 5.57 -11.38 21.03
C SER A 331 5.04 -12.79 21.24
N GLU A 332 4.19 -13.30 20.37
CA GLU A 332 3.53 -14.62 20.47
C GLU A 332 4.12 -15.64 19.48
N MET A 333 5.15 -15.27 18.73
CA MET A 333 5.69 -16.10 17.65
C MET A 333 6.14 -17.49 18.12
N ASN A 334 6.88 -17.56 19.22
CA ASN A 334 7.41 -18.85 19.74
C ASN A 334 6.29 -19.79 20.20
N GLU A 335 5.17 -19.24 20.69
CA GLU A 335 4.09 -20.05 21.29
C GLU A 335 3.03 -20.43 20.26
N LYS A 336 2.65 -19.49 19.35
CA LYS A 336 1.45 -19.62 18.52
C LYS A 336 1.73 -19.80 17.04
N PHE A 337 2.88 -19.34 16.53
CA PHE A 337 3.11 -19.23 15.08
C PHE A 337 2.96 -20.58 14.37
N TRP A 338 3.67 -21.61 14.87
CA TRP A 338 3.64 -22.92 14.22
C TRP A 338 2.25 -23.54 14.21
N ASN A 339 1.57 -23.54 15.36
CA ASN A 339 0.25 -24.15 15.47
C ASN A 339 -0.79 -23.42 14.62
N THR A 340 -0.78 -22.08 14.63
CA THR A 340 -1.69 -21.28 13.79
C THR A 340 -1.41 -21.47 12.29
N LEU A 341 -0.14 -21.60 11.91
CA LEU A 341 0.24 -21.87 10.52
C LEU A 341 -0.24 -23.26 10.09
N MET A 342 -0.03 -24.30 10.93
CA MET A 342 -0.46 -25.66 10.61
C MET A 342 -1.97 -25.79 10.57
N GLU A 343 -2.72 -25.10 11.43
CA GLU A 343 -4.18 -25.01 11.35
C GLU A 343 -4.63 -24.58 9.95
N ILE A 344 -4.00 -23.54 9.37
CA ILE A 344 -4.31 -23.09 8.00
C ILE A 344 -3.85 -24.12 6.96
N CYS A 345 -2.67 -24.72 7.13
CA CYS A 345 -2.10 -25.64 6.15
C CYS A 345 -2.87 -26.96 6.07
N GLU A 346 -3.34 -27.48 7.19
CA GLU A 346 -3.98 -28.80 7.30
C GLU A 346 -5.50 -28.75 7.05
N ASP A 347 -6.16 -27.62 7.34
CA ASP A 347 -7.61 -27.48 7.14
C ASP A 347 -7.94 -26.79 5.78
N GLU A 348 -8.37 -27.59 4.81
CA GLU A 348 -8.77 -27.08 3.50
C GLU A 348 -10.05 -26.23 3.56
N ASN A 349 -10.98 -26.54 4.47
CA ASN A 349 -12.23 -25.78 4.60
C ASN A 349 -11.94 -24.37 5.15
N LEU A 350 -11.06 -24.29 6.16
CA LEU A 350 -10.59 -23.02 6.68
C LEU A 350 -9.92 -22.17 5.57
N ARG A 351 -9.07 -22.78 4.73
CA ARG A 351 -8.46 -22.08 3.60
C ARG A 351 -9.51 -21.54 2.60
N LYS A 352 -10.53 -22.33 2.29
CA LYS A 352 -11.62 -21.90 1.40
C LYS A 352 -12.45 -20.75 2.00
N GLU A 353 -12.76 -20.85 3.29
CA GLU A 353 -13.47 -19.80 4.02
C GLU A 353 -12.68 -18.49 4.02
N MET A 354 -11.42 -18.53 4.43
CA MET A 354 -10.54 -17.35 4.42
C MET A 354 -10.46 -16.70 3.03
N SER A 355 -10.25 -17.50 1.98
CA SER A 355 -10.19 -17.01 0.60
C SER A 355 -11.52 -16.37 0.15
N SER A 356 -12.65 -16.92 0.56
CA SER A 356 -13.97 -16.35 0.26
C SER A 356 -14.17 -15.01 0.97
N ASN A 357 -13.79 -14.94 2.25
CA ASN A 357 -13.97 -13.74 3.05
C ASN A 357 -13.03 -12.59 2.61
N LEU A 358 -11.85 -12.91 2.06
CA LEU A 358 -10.93 -11.92 1.49
C LEU A 358 -11.54 -11.13 0.33
N LYS A 359 -12.48 -11.70 -0.42
CA LYS A 359 -13.16 -11.01 -1.54
C LYS A 359 -13.85 -9.71 -1.10
N PHE A 360 -14.29 -9.63 0.15
CA PHE A 360 -14.89 -8.40 0.70
C PHE A 360 -13.92 -7.21 0.70
N PHE A 361 -12.64 -7.49 0.86
CA PHE A 361 -11.56 -6.48 0.89
C PHE A 361 -10.90 -6.25 -0.47
N ALA A 362 -11.18 -7.11 -1.45
CA ALA A 362 -10.55 -7.05 -2.77
C ALA A 362 -11.07 -5.86 -3.59
N LYS A 363 -10.18 -4.93 -3.94
CA LYS A 363 -10.46 -3.75 -4.75
C LYS A 363 -9.41 -3.60 -5.85
N PRO A 364 -9.48 -4.45 -6.90
CA PRO A 364 -8.48 -4.45 -7.96
C PRO A 364 -8.46 -3.15 -8.78
N ASN A 365 -9.57 -2.44 -8.83
CA ASN A 365 -9.73 -1.19 -9.60
C ASN A 365 -9.65 0.08 -8.73
N ALA A 366 -9.02 0.02 -7.56
CA ALA A 366 -9.02 1.13 -6.60
C ALA A 366 -8.58 2.48 -7.18
N ALA A 367 -7.50 2.52 -7.97
CA ALA A 367 -7.03 3.75 -8.60
C ALA A 367 -8.09 4.33 -9.56
N LYS A 368 -8.73 3.47 -10.35
CA LYS A 368 -9.80 3.83 -11.27
C LYS A 368 -11.03 4.35 -10.53
N GLU A 369 -11.48 3.65 -9.48
CA GLU A 369 -12.62 4.07 -8.65
C GLU A 369 -12.36 5.44 -8.00
N ILE A 370 -11.15 5.68 -7.49
CA ILE A 370 -10.74 6.98 -6.91
C ILE A 370 -10.85 8.09 -7.96
N VAL A 371 -10.30 7.86 -9.15
CA VAL A 371 -10.31 8.88 -10.22
C VAL A 371 -11.72 9.13 -10.74
N ASP A 372 -12.55 8.09 -10.87
CA ASP A 372 -13.97 8.23 -11.24
C ASP A 372 -14.72 9.13 -10.24
N GLU A 373 -14.55 8.90 -8.94
CA GLU A 373 -15.20 9.71 -7.90
C GLU A 373 -14.66 11.15 -7.85
N ILE A 374 -13.34 11.37 -8.04
CA ILE A 374 -12.76 12.72 -8.13
C ILE A 374 -13.46 13.52 -9.25
N PHE A 375 -13.49 12.97 -10.46
CA PHE A 375 -14.07 13.69 -11.60
C PHE A 375 -15.59 13.82 -11.52
N LYS A 376 -16.28 12.89 -10.92
CA LYS A 376 -17.71 13.01 -10.63
C LYS A 376 -17.99 14.19 -9.68
N ILE A 377 -17.23 14.32 -8.59
CA ILE A 377 -17.37 15.44 -7.62
C ILE A 377 -16.99 16.78 -8.25
N LEU A 378 -15.98 16.83 -9.12
CA LEU A 378 -15.57 18.06 -9.80
C LEU A 378 -16.57 18.55 -10.87
N LYS A 379 -17.35 17.64 -11.48
CA LYS A 379 -18.38 17.98 -12.48
C LYS A 379 -19.67 18.49 -11.87
N THR A 380 -19.95 18.17 -10.61
CA THR A 380 -21.19 18.61 -9.93
C THR A 380 -21.12 20.05 -9.43
N LYS A 381 -20.14 20.83 -9.84
CA LYS A 381 -20.00 22.26 -9.66
C LYS A 381 -20.16 22.99 -11.00
#